data_cb1e531b507c91bf2a70c7a0a57c0730
#
_entry.id   cb1e531b507c91bf2a70c7a0a57c0730
#
_cell.length_a   1.000
_cell.length_b   1.000
_cell.length_c   1.000
_cell.angle_alpha   90.00
_cell.angle_beta   90.00
_cell.angle_gamma   90.00
#
_symmetry.space_group_name_H-M   'P 1'
#
loop_
_entity.id
_entity.type
_entity.pdbx_description
1 polymer ?
#
loop_
_entity_poly.entity_id
_entity_poly.type
_entity_poly.pdbx_seq_one_letter_code
_entity_poly.pdbx_strand_id
1 'polypeptide(L)'
;MKYGFDLDDTLADTASVINKYAIKFNKEYLNGNGDLQDINNSKSYYYFAEGLNWNKENIAKFFEIYYLVILKEVQIKPFVKESINILKKEKNEVYIITARRKREGEIVEKITNEWLKDNGILYDELFINIKEKSKIVNQLKIDIFIDDSYENC
;
A
#
# COMPACT_ATOMS: atom_id res chain seq x y z
N MET A 1 -15.36 -19.40 -0.77
CA MET A 1 -15.22 -18.31 0.21
C MET A 1 -14.80 -17.04 -0.52
N LYS A 2 -15.04 -15.88 0.11
CA LYS A 2 -14.63 -14.56 -0.37
C LYS A 2 -13.50 -14.02 0.49
N TYR A 3 -12.37 -13.73 -0.12
CA TYR A 3 -11.19 -13.18 0.53
C TYR A 3 -10.99 -11.74 0.07
N GLY A 4 -10.74 -10.83 1.00
CA GLY A 4 -10.34 -9.46 0.71
C GLY A 4 -8.93 -9.22 1.22
N PHE A 5 -8.14 -8.49 0.45
CA PHE A 5 -6.77 -8.12 0.83
C PHE A 5 -6.57 -6.63 0.66
N ASP A 6 -5.95 -6.00 1.66
CA ASP A 6 -5.28 -4.74 1.40
C ASP A 6 -4.07 -4.94 0.48
N LEU A 7 -3.56 -3.85 -0.05
CA LEU A 7 -2.44 -3.90 -0.98
C LEU A 7 -1.11 -3.49 -0.32
N ASP A 8 -1.06 -2.25 0.18
CA ASP A 8 0.17 -1.66 0.72
C ASP A 8 0.51 -2.27 2.08
N ASP A 9 1.73 -2.75 2.24
CA ASP A 9 2.24 -3.48 3.40
C ASP A 9 1.52 -4.80 3.75
N THR A 10 0.49 -5.17 3.00
CA THR A 10 -0.14 -6.49 3.04
C THR A 10 0.37 -7.39 1.92
N LEU A 11 0.15 -7.05 0.65
CA LEU A 11 0.64 -7.79 -0.52
C LEU A 11 1.95 -7.22 -1.05
N ALA A 12 2.14 -5.93 -0.92
CA ALA A 12 3.25 -5.13 -1.43
C ALA A 12 4.13 -4.62 -0.30
N ASP A 13 5.46 -4.64 -0.45
CA ASP A 13 6.41 -4.09 0.52
C ASP A 13 6.59 -2.57 0.29
N THR A 14 5.55 -1.81 0.61
CA THR A 14 5.50 -0.37 0.37
C THR A 14 6.36 0.40 1.36
N ALA A 15 6.41 -0.01 2.62
CA ALA A 15 7.19 0.63 3.67
C ALA A 15 8.69 0.69 3.33
N SER A 16 9.27 -0.38 2.78
CA SER A 16 10.69 -0.40 2.38
C SER A 16 11.00 0.66 1.33
N VAL A 17 10.12 0.85 0.34
CA VAL A 17 10.32 1.85 -0.71
C VAL A 17 10.11 3.26 -0.20
N ILE A 18 9.12 3.47 0.68
CA ILE A 18 8.91 4.75 1.36
C ILE A 18 10.15 5.14 2.16
N ASN A 19 10.71 4.22 2.95
CA ASN A 19 11.92 4.46 3.75
C ASN A 19 13.10 4.86 2.87
N LYS A 20 13.30 4.17 1.75
CA LYS A 20 14.34 4.53 0.76
C LYS A 20 14.21 5.99 0.30
N TYR A 21 13.00 6.40 -0.08
CA TYR A 21 12.76 7.76 -0.58
C TYR A 21 12.72 8.80 0.54
N ALA A 22 12.33 8.43 1.76
CA ALA A 22 12.39 9.31 2.93
C ALA A 22 13.82 9.72 3.27
N ILE A 23 14.76 8.76 3.25
CA ILE A 23 16.19 9.02 3.42
C ILE A 23 16.69 10.00 2.36
N LYS A 24 16.31 9.77 1.10
CA LYS A 24 16.67 10.64 -0.01
C LYS A 24 16.10 12.05 0.16
N PHE A 25 14.81 12.17 0.46
CA PHE A 25 14.13 13.45 0.69
C PHE A 25 14.75 14.22 1.85
N ASN A 26 15.03 13.56 2.97
CA ASN A 26 15.67 14.18 4.12
C ASN A 26 17.02 14.79 3.74
N LYS A 27 17.83 14.08 2.97
CA LYS A 27 19.14 14.56 2.51
C LYS A 27 19.02 15.72 1.53
N GLU A 28 18.11 15.65 0.57
CA GLU A 28 18.01 16.61 -0.54
C GLU A 28 17.21 17.87 -0.20
N TYR A 29 16.19 17.76 0.64
CA TYR A 29 15.24 18.86 0.93
C TYR A 29 15.27 19.36 2.37
N LEU A 30 15.72 18.53 3.33
CA LEU A 30 15.76 18.88 4.75
C LEU A 30 17.20 19.03 5.28
N ASN A 31 18.22 19.00 4.41
CA ASN A 31 19.64 19.14 4.77
C ASN A 31 20.09 18.14 5.86
N GLY A 32 19.50 16.97 5.91
CA GLY A 32 19.79 15.96 6.91
C GLY A 32 19.20 16.22 8.31
N ASN A 33 18.36 17.25 8.46
CA ASN A 33 17.79 17.63 9.75
C ASN A 33 16.54 16.82 10.16
N GLY A 34 16.04 15.93 9.28
CA GLY A 34 14.97 15.02 9.64
C GLY A 34 15.49 13.87 10.51
N ASP A 35 14.80 13.57 11.60
CA ASP A 35 15.11 12.41 12.41
C ASP A 35 14.69 11.13 11.67
N LEU A 36 15.70 10.31 11.32
CA LEU A 36 15.50 9.05 10.61
C LEU A 36 15.64 7.84 11.54
N GLN A 37 15.86 8.06 12.85
CA GLN A 37 16.18 6.97 13.78
C GLN A 37 15.02 5.99 13.96
N ASP A 38 13.78 6.46 13.79
CA ASP A 38 12.58 5.65 13.98
C ASP A 38 11.97 5.06 12.71
N ILE A 39 12.56 5.33 11.52
CA ILE A 39 12.04 4.76 10.27
C ILE A 39 12.01 3.22 10.31
N ASN A 40 13.06 2.60 10.88
CA ASN A 40 13.15 1.15 10.99
C ASN A 40 12.25 0.55 12.09
N ASN A 41 11.74 1.39 12.98
CA ASN A 41 10.86 1.02 14.08
C ASN A 41 9.39 1.38 13.84
N SER A 42 9.07 2.14 12.77
CA SER A 42 7.70 2.46 12.43
C SER A 42 6.96 1.20 11.99
N LYS A 43 5.96 0.82 12.76
CA LYS A 43 5.19 -0.42 12.58
C LYS A 43 4.20 -0.36 11.42
N SER A 44 4.02 0.78 10.76
CA SER A 44 3.16 0.89 9.59
C SER A 44 3.39 2.19 8.82
N TYR A 45 2.95 2.19 7.56
CA TYR A 45 2.89 3.33 6.65
C TYR A 45 2.24 4.60 7.25
N TYR A 46 1.25 4.46 8.12
CA TYR A 46 0.57 5.58 8.76
C TYR A 46 1.44 6.29 9.81
N TYR A 47 2.32 5.57 10.49
CA TYR A 47 3.22 6.10 11.52
C TYR A 47 4.53 6.65 10.96
N PHE A 48 4.79 6.46 9.67
CA PHE A 48 5.95 7.00 8.97
C PHE A 48 6.11 8.51 9.21
N ALA A 49 5.05 9.27 9.08
CA ALA A 49 5.06 10.72 9.24
C ALA A 49 5.30 11.15 10.71
N GLU A 50 4.80 10.38 11.66
CA GLU A 50 5.00 10.65 13.10
C GLU A 50 6.43 10.30 13.53
N GLY A 51 6.96 9.17 13.05
CA GLY A 51 8.33 8.73 13.36
C GLY A 51 9.41 9.64 12.78
N LEU A 52 9.12 10.39 11.72
CA LEU A 52 10.07 11.31 11.10
C LEU A 52 10.06 12.72 11.66
N ASN A 53 9.14 13.06 12.56
CA ASN A 53 8.93 14.44 13.05
C ASN A 53 8.80 15.49 11.92
N TRP A 54 8.36 15.08 10.74
CA TRP A 54 8.14 16.00 9.64
C TRP A 54 6.84 16.78 9.83
N ASN A 55 6.88 18.06 9.53
CA ASN A 55 5.65 18.85 9.48
C ASN A 55 4.78 18.41 8.29
N LYS A 56 3.50 18.82 8.33
CA LYS A 56 2.51 18.45 7.29
C LYS A 56 2.91 18.88 5.88
N GLU A 57 3.63 20.00 5.76
CA GLU A 57 4.09 20.55 4.48
C GLU A 57 5.18 19.65 3.87
N ASN A 58 6.16 19.22 4.66
CA ASN A 58 7.20 18.31 4.23
C ASN A 58 6.64 16.94 3.83
N ILE A 59 5.65 16.42 4.58
CA ILE A 59 4.95 15.18 4.22
C ILE A 59 4.21 15.34 2.89
N ALA A 60 3.49 16.44 2.70
CA ALA A 60 2.77 16.70 1.46
C ALA A 60 3.74 16.79 0.27
N LYS A 61 4.85 17.52 0.42
CA LYS A 61 5.88 17.68 -0.60
C LYS A 61 6.58 16.34 -0.92
N PHE A 62 6.86 15.53 0.09
CA PHE A 62 7.42 14.18 -0.10
C PHE A 62 6.53 13.32 -1.01
N PHE A 63 5.24 13.23 -0.70
CA PHE A 63 4.32 12.46 -1.52
C PHE A 63 4.02 13.10 -2.88
N GLU A 64 4.08 14.42 -3.00
CA GLU A 64 3.99 15.10 -4.29
C GLU A 64 5.11 14.64 -5.23
N ILE A 65 6.34 14.57 -4.72
CA ILE A 65 7.52 14.21 -5.52
C ILE A 65 7.61 12.70 -5.78
N TYR A 66 7.40 11.88 -4.76
CA TYR A 66 7.78 10.47 -4.81
C TYR A 66 6.62 9.48 -4.92
N TYR A 67 5.34 9.90 -4.75
CA TYR A 67 4.23 8.95 -4.67
C TYR A 67 4.16 7.99 -5.86
N LEU A 68 4.15 8.51 -7.08
CA LEU A 68 4.05 7.67 -8.27
C LEU A 68 5.29 6.79 -8.50
N VAL A 69 6.47 7.29 -8.10
CA VAL A 69 7.72 6.52 -8.18
C VAL A 69 7.68 5.37 -7.19
N ILE A 70 7.24 5.63 -5.95
CA ILE A 70 7.06 4.61 -4.92
C ILE A 70 6.14 3.50 -5.44
N LEU A 71 4.95 3.84 -5.95
CA LEU A 71 3.99 2.86 -6.44
C LEU A 71 4.52 1.96 -7.56
N LYS A 72 5.45 2.47 -8.38
CA LYS A 72 6.07 1.71 -9.47
C LYS A 72 7.20 0.80 -9.01
N GLU A 73 7.91 1.17 -7.95
CA GLU A 73 9.09 0.43 -7.46
C GLU A 73 8.75 -0.64 -6.40
N VAL A 74 7.56 -0.58 -5.84
CA VAL A 74 7.12 -1.52 -4.80
C VAL A 74 7.27 -2.97 -5.25
N GLN A 75 7.86 -3.78 -4.39
CA GLN A 75 8.03 -5.22 -4.63
C GLN A 75 6.89 -6.02 -3.98
N ILE A 76 6.57 -7.16 -4.57
CA ILE A 76 5.63 -8.11 -3.95
C ILE A 76 6.27 -8.75 -2.72
N LYS A 77 5.49 -8.93 -1.66
CA LYS A 77 5.96 -9.68 -0.48
C LYS A 77 6.14 -11.17 -0.80
N PRO A 78 7.05 -11.87 -0.10
CA PRO A 78 7.26 -13.30 -0.30
C PRO A 78 5.97 -14.11 -0.15
N PHE A 79 5.81 -15.13 -0.98
CA PHE A 79 4.69 -16.10 -0.98
C PHE A 79 3.30 -15.54 -1.31
N VAL A 80 3.13 -14.24 -1.53
CA VAL A 80 1.83 -13.61 -1.85
C VAL A 80 1.23 -14.21 -3.11
N LYS A 81 2.01 -14.24 -4.20
CA LYS A 81 1.55 -14.77 -5.49
C LYS A 81 1.07 -16.22 -5.38
N GLU A 82 1.88 -17.05 -4.73
CA GLU A 82 1.59 -18.47 -4.55
C GLU A 82 0.31 -18.66 -3.73
N SER A 83 0.20 -17.95 -2.61
CA SER A 83 -0.96 -18.04 -1.70
C SER A 83 -2.26 -17.64 -2.39
N ILE A 84 -2.27 -16.48 -3.06
CA ILE A 84 -3.47 -16.02 -3.77
C ILE A 84 -3.84 -16.96 -4.91
N ASN A 85 -2.85 -17.46 -5.66
CA ASN A 85 -3.12 -18.37 -6.76
C ASN A 85 -3.65 -19.73 -6.28
N ILE A 86 -3.27 -20.20 -5.08
CA ILE A 86 -3.87 -21.37 -4.44
C ILE A 86 -5.35 -21.10 -4.15
N LEU A 87 -5.68 -19.97 -3.52
CA LEU A 87 -7.07 -19.60 -3.25
C LEU A 87 -7.91 -19.58 -4.53
N LYS A 88 -7.39 -19.01 -5.60
CA LYS A 88 -8.08 -18.98 -6.91
C LYS A 88 -8.27 -20.36 -7.51
N LYS A 89 -7.28 -21.26 -7.42
CA LYS A 89 -7.40 -22.65 -7.88
C LYS A 89 -8.48 -23.43 -7.11
N GLU A 90 -8.67 -23.10 -5.84
CA GLU A 90 -9.74 -23.67 -4.99
C GLU A 90 -11.11 -23.00 -5.22
N LYS A 91 -11.25 -22.20 -6.29
CA LYS A 91 -12.49 -21.50 -6.69
C LYS A 91 -12.99 -20.49 -5.66
N ASN A 92 -12.11 -19.91 -4.85
CA ASN A 92 -12.42 -18.79 -4.00
C ASN A 92 -12.47 -17.47 -4.80
N GLU A 93 -13.25 -16.52 -4.34
CA GLU A 93 -13.25 -15.16 -4.84
C GLU A 93 -12.18 -14.34 -4.09
N VAL A 94 -11.43 -13.52 -4.82
CA VAL A 94 -10.36 -12.67 -4.28
C VAL A 94 -10.57 -11.22 -4.68
N TYR A 95 -10.66 -10.35 -3.69
CA TYR A 95 -10.87 -8.92 -3.83
C TYR A 95 -9.65 -8.15 -3.31
N ILE A 96 -9.22 -7.14 -4.04
CA ILE A 96 -8.19 -6.20 -3.60
C ILE A 96 -8.85 -4.89 -3.22
N ILE A 97 -8.63 -4.42 -1.98
CA ILE A 97 -9.31 -3.23 -1.44
C ILE A 97 -8.23 -2.31 -0.85
N THR A 98 -7.92 -1.21 -1.55
CA THR A 98 -6.82 -0.32 -1.16
C THR A 98 -7.25 1.13 -0.98
N ALA A 99 -6.61 1.82 -0.03
CA ALA A 99 -6.76 3.25 0.20
C ALA A 99 -5.91 4.11 -0.74
N ARG A 100 -5.16 3.54 -1.69
CA ARG A 100 -4.37 4.29 -2.68
C ARG A 100 -5.22 5.40 -3.28
N ARG A 101 -4.78 6.64 -3.10
CA ARG A 101 -5.58 7.81 -3.50
C ARG A 101 -5.57 7.98 -5.01
N LYS A 102 -6.74 8.23 -5.59
CA LYS A 102 -6.82 8.75 -6.96
C LYS A 102 -6.17 10.13 -6.98
N ARG A 103 -5.01 10.24 -7.61
CA ARG A 103 -4.36 11.51 -7.95
C ARG A 103 -4.36 11.62 -9.47
N GLU A 104 -4.55 12.86 -9.97
CA GLU A 104 -4.39 13.18 -11.39
C GLU A 104 -5.06 12.18 -12.35
N GLY A 105 -6.37 11.93 -12.15
CA GLY A 105 -7.13 11.00 -12.97
C GLY A 105 -6.86 9.54 -12.61
N GLU A 106 -6.77 8.70 -13.64
CA GLU A 106 -6.72 7.23 -13.50
C GLU A 106 -5.28 6.67 -13.38
N ILE A 107 -4.25 7.54 -13.22
CA ILE A 107 -2.85 7.10 -13.28
C ILE A 107 -2.50 6.11 -12.16
N VAL A 108 -3.01 6.33 -10.93
CA VAL A 108 -2.76 5.43 -9.79
C VAL A 108 -3.45 4.09 -10.01
N GLU A 109 -4.66 4.10 -10.54
CA GLU A 109 -5.39 2.88 -10.88
C GLU A 109 -4.67 2.09 -11.97
N LYS A 110 -4.19 2.77 -13.01
CA LYS A 110 -3.39 2.14 -14.08
C LYS A 110 -2.13 1.49 -13.53
N ILE A 111 -1.32 2.23 -12.72
CA ILE A 111 -0.09 1.70 -12.11
C ILE A 111 -0.42 0.49 -11.22
N THR A 112 -1.50 0.55 -10.44
CA THR A 112 -1.89 -0.53 -9.55
C THR A 112 -2.31 -1.78 -10.34
N ASN A 113 -3.11 -1.63 -11.39
CA ASN A 113 -3.50 -2.75 -12.26
C ASN A 113 -2.30 -3.37 -12.98
N GLU A 114 -1.38 -2.54 -13.52
CA GLU A 114 -0.13 -3.00 -14.13
C GLU A 114 0.71 -3.78 -13.12
N TRP A 115 0.87 -3.26 -11.89
CA TRP A 115 1.61 -3.92 -10.82
C TRP A 115 1.02 -5.30 -10.46
N LEU A 116 -0.30 -5.39 -10.27
CA LEU A 116 -0.99 -6.65 -9.98
C LEU A 116 -0.78 -7.67 -11.11
N LYS A 117 -0.91 -7.23 -12.36
CA LYS A 117 -0.71 -8.05 -13.54
C LYS A 117 0.73 -8.55 -13.66
N ASP A 118 1.72 -7.66 -13.51
CA ASP A 118 3.15 -7.98 -13.68
C ASP A 118 3.64 -8.95 -12.60
N ASN A 119 3.06 -8.86 -11.39
CA ASN A 119 3.32 -9.81 -10.32
C ASN A 119 2.50 -11.11 -10.44
N GLY A 120 1.63 -11.22 -11.42
CA GLY A 120 0.83 -12.43 -11.68
C GLY A 120 -0.16 -12.75 -10.57
N ILE A 121 -0.72 -11.72 -9.93
CA ILE A 121 -1.75 -11.85 -8.89
C ILE A 121 -3.11 -12.01 -9.56
N LEU A 122 -3.80 -13.10 -9.27
CA LEU A 122 -5.14 -13.38 -9.77
C LEU A 122 -6.19 -12.86 -8.79
N TYR A 123 -7.07 -11.98 -9.24
CA TYR A 123 -8.15 -11.41 -8.43
C TYR A 123 -9.42 -11.24 -9.27
N ASP A 124 -10.56 -11.10 -8.60
CA ASP A 124 -11.86 -10.91 -9.25
C ASP A 124 -12.16 -9.41 -9.45
N GLU A 125 -11.89 -8.58 -8.43
CA GLU A 125 -12.16 -7.15 -8.52
C GLU A 125 -11.18 -6.33 -7.67
N LEU A 126 -10.89 -5.10 -8.13
CA LEU A 126 -10.03 -4.13 -7.45
C LEU A 126 -10.85 -2.90 -7.05
N PHE A 127 -10.83 -2.58 -5.76
CA PHE A 127 -11.41 -1.37 -5.18
C PHE A 127 -10.32 -0.40 -4.76
N ILE A 128 -10.27 0.75 -5.41
CA ILE A 128 -9.27 1.79 -5.21
C ILE A 128 -9.89 3.03 -4.55
N ASN A 129 -9.09 3.77 -3.76
CA ASN A 129 -9.49 4.97 -3.04
C ASN A 129 -10.53 4.69 -1.94
N ILE A 130 -10.48 3.53 -1.35
CA ILE A 130 -11.39 3.10 -0.28
C ILE A 130 -10.77 3.45 1.07
N LYS A 131 -11.30 4.49 1.74
CA LYS A 131 -10.86 4.88 3.08
C LYS A 131 -11.49 4.02 4.18
N GLU A 132 -12.76 3.68 4.03
CA GLU A 132 -13.53 2.86 4.96
C GLU A 132 -13.72 1.47 4.36
N LYS A 133 -12.70 0.62 4.47
CA LYS A 133 -12.68 -0.72 3.86
C LYS A 133 -13.79 -1.61 4.41
N SER A 134 -14.14 -1.47 5.69
CA SER A 134 -15.22 -2.20 6.34
C SER A 134 -16.57 -2.11 5.61
N LYS A 135 -16.86 -0.97 4.97
CA LYS A 135 -18.10 -0.83 4.17
C LYS A 135 -18.12 -1.78 2.97
N ILE A 136 -17.00 -1.85 2.22
CA ILE A 136 -16.90 -2.74 1.06
C ILE A 136 -16.87 -4.20 1.51
N VAL A 137 -16.13 -4.51 2.59
CA VAL A 137 -16.06 -5.85 3.19
C VAL A 137 -17.46 -6.36 3.54
N ASN A 138 -18.27 -5.54 4.22
CA ASN A 138 -19.65 -5.88 4.59
C ASN A 138 -20.58 -5.97 3.37
N GLN A 139 -20.48 -5.04 2.41
CA GLN A 139 -21.30 -5.02 1.20
C GLN A 139 -21.10 -6.28 0.35
N LEU A 140 -19.85 -6.69 0.17
CA LEU A 140 -19.49 -7.89 -0.60
C LEU A 140 -19.65 -9.18 0.19
N LYS A 141 -19.87 -9.09 1.51
CA LYS A 141 -19.91 -10.23 2.43
C LYS A 141 -18.62 -11.04 2.34
N ILE A 142 -17.49 -10.34 2.49
CA ILE A 142 -16.17 -10.97 2.50
C ILE A 142 -16.05 -11.80 3.77
N ASP A 143 -15.67 -13.06 3.63
CA ASP A 143 -15.54 -14.01 4.74
C ASP A 143 -14.28 -13.75 5.56
N ILE A 144 -13.17 -13.41 4.88
CA ILE A 144 -11.86 -13.15 5.50
C ILE A 144 -11.25 -11.90 4.84
N PHE A 145 -10.96 -10.89 5.66
CA PHE A 145 -10.24 -9.69 5.22
C PHE A 145 -8.87 -9.61 5.90
N ILE A 146 -7.83 -9.37 5.11
CA ILE A 146 -6.43 -9.29 5.55
C ILE A 146 -5.90 -7.89 5.26
N ASP A 147 -5.43 -7.22 6.31
CA ASP A 147 -4.95 -5.84 6.29
C ASP A 147 -3.79 -5.71 7.30
N ASP A 148 -2.77 -4.90 7.00
CA ASP A 148 -1.68 -4.62 7.92
C ASP A 148 -2.07 -3.60 9.00
N SER A 149 -3.13 -2.82 8.76
CA SER A 149 -3.63 -1.82 9.69
C SER A 149 -4.69 -2.42 10.63
N TYR A 150 -4.38 -2.42 11.91
CA TYR A 150 -5.31 -2.86 12.95
C TYR A 150 -6.64 -2.08 12.96
N GLU A 151 -6.63 -0.82 12.51
CA GLU A 151 -7.83 0.02 12.46
C GLU A 151 -8.84 -0.42 11.38
N ASN A 152 -8.42 -1.24 10.43
CA ASN A 152 -9.24 -1.75 9.33
C ASN A 152 -9.79 -3.17 9.60
N CYS A 153 -9.37 -3.82 10.70
CA CYS A 153 -9.75 -5.19 11.07
C CYS A 153 -10.90 -5.24 12.13
#